data_a9d93360fdc8ebd3619e63583aaffa3c
#
_entry.id   a9d93360fdc8ebd3619e63583aaffa3c
#
_cell.length_a   1.000
_cell.length_b   1.000
_cell.length_c   1.000
_cell.angle_alpha   90.00
_cell.angle_beta   90.00
_cell.angle_gamma   90.00
#
_symmetry.space_group_name_H-M   'P 1'
#
loop_
_entity.id
_entity.type
_entity.pdbx_description
1 polymer ?
#
loop_
_entity_poly.entity_id
_entity_poly.type
_entity_poly.pdbx_seq_one_letter_code
_entity_poly.pdbx_strand_id
1 'polypeptide(L)'
;MYICVDFDGTIVDHRFPYIGEPVPLAIKWLKRWHELGAKLILFTMRSDGAKHGNVLSEAVEYLEEHGVHLYAVNQNPDQKDWSTSPKVFSHIYIDDSAFGCPLIHPSGFERQCVNWAHVGPAVEVLILTERG
;
A
#
# COMPACT_ATOMS: atom_id res chain seq x y z
N MET A 1 3.67 14.34 -2.35
CA MET A 1 3.95 13.43 -1.21
C MET A 1 3.96 12.00 -1.71
N TYR A 2 5.00 11.26 -1.36
CA TYR A 2 5.07 9.82 -1.68
C TYR A 2 4.53 9.03 -0.51
N ILE A 3 3.74 7.99 -0.80
CA ILE A 3 3.20 7.08 0.22
C ILE A 3 3.45 5.65 -0.26
N CYS A 4 4.26 4.91 0.49
CA CYS A 4 4.46 3.49 0.28
C CYS A 4 3.38 2.71 1.01
N VAL A 5 2.77 1.75 0.33
CA VAL A 5 1.69 0.95 0.88
C VAL A 5 1.98 -0.53 0.63
N ASP A 6 1.97 -1.31 1.70
CA ASP A 6 2.08 -2.76 1.64
C ASP A 6 0.79 -3.36 1.07
N PHE A 7 0.82 -4.63 0.67
CA PHE A 7 -0.33 -5.29 0.05
C PHE A 7 -1.03 -6.26 1.00
N ASP A 8 -0.40 -7.39 1.30
CA ASP A 8 -1.00 -8.44 2.15
C ASP A 8 -1.09 -7.99 3.61
N GLY A 9 -2.29 -7.98 4.18
CA GLY A 9 -2.53 -7.48 5.53
C GLY A 9 -2.76 -5.97 5.59
N THR A 10 -2.61 -5.26 4.48
CA THR A 10 -2.78 -3.79 4.40
C THR A 10 -3.91 -3.44 3.46
N ILE A 11 -3.90 -3.92 2.24
CA ILE A 11 -4.95 -3.66 1.24
C ILE A 11 -5.91 -4.84 1.14
N VAL A 12 -5.39 -6.06 1.27
CA VAL A 12 -6.18 -7.30 1.27
C VAL A 12 -5.80 -8.14 2.48
N ASP A 13 -6.69 -9.07 2.87
CA ASP A 13 -6.41 -10.03 3.93
C ASP A 13 -5.21 -10.92 3.55
N HIS A 14 -4.51 -11.43 4.55
CA HIS A 14 -3.38 -12.34 4.37
C HIS A 14 -3.85 -13.69 3.82
N ARG A 15 -3.79 -13.87 2.51
CA ARG A 15 -4.11 -15.13 1.83
C ARG A 15 -3.03 -15.53 0.85
N PHE A 16 -1.84 -14.96 0.99
CA PHE A 16 -0.73 -15.27 0.08
C PHE A 16 -0.58 -16.78 -0.11
N PRO A 17 -0.41 -17.29 -1.34
CA PRO A 17 -0.14 -16.56 -2.59
C PRO A 17 -1.39 -15.99 -3.29
N TYR A 18 -2.57 -16.27 -2.77
CA TYR A 18 -3.82 -15.75 -3.33
C TYR A 18 -4.04 -14.30 -2.91
N ILE A 19 -4.96 -13.62 -3.56
CA ILE A 19 -5.38 -12.28 -3.16
C ILE A 19 -6.59 -12.44 -2.24
N GLY A 20 -6.44 -11.99 -1.01
CA GLY A 20 -7.50 -12.06 0.00
C GLY A 20 -8.60 -11.04 -0.23
N GLU A 21 -9.62 -11.09 0.63
CA GLU A 21 -10.69 -10.12 0.64
C GLU A 21 -10.13 -8.70 0.86
N PRO A 22 -10.74 -7.68 0.24
CA PRO A 22 -10.27 -6.31 0.46
C PRO A 22 -10.44 -5.91 1.92
N VAL A 23 -9.41 -5.24 2.45
CA VAL A 23 -9.50 -4.66 3.78
C VAL A 23 -10.50 -3.50 3.73
N PRO A 24 -11.40 -3.40 4.73
CA PRO A 24 -12.42 -2.35 4.72
C PRO A 24 -11.81 -0.95 4.51
N LEU A 25 -12.36 -0.20 3.56
CA LEU A 25 -12.01 1.17 3.22
C LEU A 25 -10.64 1.37 2.56
N ALA A 26 -9.84 0.33 2.38
CA ALA A 26 -8.49 0.47 1.81
C ALA A 26 -8.53 1.11 0.40
N ILE A 27 -9.30 0.54 -0.50
CA ILE A 27 -9.40 1.03 -1.89
C ILE A 27 -9.92 2.46 -1.92
N LYS A 28 -10.96 2.73 -1.11
CA LYS A 28 -11.55 4.08 -1.03
C LYS A 28 -10.48 5.13 -0.68
N TRP A 29 -9.67 4.87 0.34
CA TRP A 29 -8.68 5.84 0.80
C TRP A 29 -7.49 5.94 -0.14
N LEU A 30 -7.06 4.85 -0.75
CA LEU A 30 -5.99 4.90 -1.75
C LEU A 30 -6.39 5.79 -2.92
N LYS A 31 -7.62 5.64 -3.41
CA LYS A 31 -8.14 6.48 -4.50
C LYS A 31 -8.23 7.95 -4.06
N ARG A 32 -8.70 8.18 -2.83
CA ARG A 32 -8.81 9.54 -2.29
C ARG A 32 -7.44 10.21 -2.16
N TRP A 33 -6.45 9.50 -1.63
CA TRP A 33 -5.11 10.05 -1.52
C TRP A 33 -4.53 10.43 -2.89
N HIS A 34 -4.75 9.58 -3.88
CA HIS A 34 -4.31 9.86 -5.24
C HIS A 34 -4.99 11.13 -5.78
N GLU A 35 -6.29 11.27 -5.58
CA GLU A 35 -7.04 12.47 -6.00
C GLU A 35 -6.50 13.74 -5.36
N LEU A 36 -5.96 13.63 -4.14
CA LEU A 36 -5.36 14.76 -3.43
C LEU A 36 -3.91 15.01 -3.85
N GLY A 37 -3.38 14.26 -4.80
CA GLY A 37 -2.04 14.47 -5.35
C GLY A 37 -0.95 13.57 -4.79
N ALA A 38 -1.27 12.60 -3.93
CA ALA A 38 -0.26 11.67 -3.43
C ALA A 38 0.21 10.73 -4.54
N LYS A 39 1.49 10.40 -4.50
CA LYS A 39 2.10 9.40 -5.40
C LYS A 39 2.19 8.10 -4.64
N LEU A 40 1.37 7.12 -5.03
CA LEU A 40 1.27 5.84 -4.34
C LEU A 40 2.29 4.86 -4.89
N ILE A 41 3.09 4.27 -3.99
CA ILE A 41 4.07 3.25 -4.34
C ILE A 41 3.64 1.95 -3.67
N LEU A 42 3.41 0.91 -4.47
CA LEU A 42 3.18 -0.42 -3.92
C LEU A 42 4.51 -0.95 -3.39
N PHE A 43 4.56 -1.26 -2.10
CA PHE A 43 5.80 -1.66 -1.43
C PHE A 43 5.57 -3.00 -0.74
N THR A 44 5.86 -4.09 -1.44
CA THR A 44 5.42 -5.43 -1.07
C THR A 44 6.56 -6.45 -1.20
N MET A 45 6.48 -7.49 -0.39
CA MET A 45 7.37 -8.66 -0.51
C MET A 45 7.02 -9.55 -1.69
N ARG A 46 5.86 -9.33 -2.33
CA ARG A 46 5.50 -10.12 -3.52
C ARG A 46 6.50 -9.89 -4.62
N SER A 47 6.87 -10.96 -5.30
CA SER A 47 7.70 -10.90 -6.50
C SER A 47 7.24 -12.00 -7.44
N ASP A 48 7.30 -11.74 -8.74
CA ASP A 48 6.99 -12.76 -9.74
C ASP A 48 8.14 -13.77 -9.82
N GLY A 49 7.80 -15.04 -9.96
CA GLY A 49 8.83 -16.08 -10.03
C GLY A 49 8.24 -17.49 -10.11
N ALA A 50 9.13 -18.46 -10.24
CA ALA A 50 8.73 -19.85 -10.49
C ALA A 50 8.01 -20.49 -9.30
N LYS A 51 8.31 -20.05 -8.07
CA LYS A 51 7.78 -20.73 -6.88
C LYS A 51 6.29 -20.48 -6.67
N HIS A 52 5.84 -19.24 -6.85
CA HIS A 52 4.45 -18.84 -6.58
C HIS A 52 3.75 -18.26 -7.81
N GLY A 53 4.43 -18.21 -8.96
CA GLY A 53 3.87 -17.61 -10.17
C GLY A 53 3.92 -16.10 -10.16
N ASN A 54 3.01 -15.46 -10.86
CA ASN A 54 3.01 -14.02 -11.09
C ASN A 54 2.29 -13.25 -9.99
N VAL A 55 2.60 -13.52 -8.75
CA VAL A 55 1.88 -12.96 -7.58
C VAL A 55 2.02 -11.45 -7.44
N LEU A 56 3.12 -10.85 -7.90
CA LEU A 56 3.27 -9.40 -7.91
C LEU A 56 2.44 -8.78 -9.03
N SER A 57 2.53 -9.32 -10.23
CA SER A 57 1.74 -8.84 -11.37
C SER A 57 0.25 -8.94 -11.07
N GLU A 58 -0.19 -10.00 -10.40
CA GLU A 58 -1.59 -10.16 -9.99
C GLU A 58 -2.02 -9.08 -9.01
N ALA A 59 -1.15 -8.72 -8.05
CA ALA A 59 -1.46 -7.65 -7.10
C ALA A 59 -1.59 -6.30 -7.80
N VAL A 60 -0.68 -6.00 -8.72
CA VAL A 60 -0.72 -4.75 -9.50
C VAL A 60 -2.01 -4.70 -10.33
N GLU A 61 -2.33 -5.78 -11.03
CA GLU A 61 -3.54 -5.86 -11.84
C GLU A 61 -4.80 -5.69 -10.99
N TYR A 62 -4.84 -6.33 -9.81
CA TYR A 62 -5.94 -6.18 -8.86
C TYR A 62 -6.17 -4.70 -8.51
N LEU A 63 -5.09 -3.97 -8.20
CA LEU A 63 -5.19 -2.56 -7.85
C LEU A 63 -5.67 -1.72 -9.02
N GLU A 64 -5.15 -1.98 -10.23
CA GLU A 64 -5.58 -1.28 -11.44
C GLU A 64 -7.06 -1.52 -11.71
N GLU A 65 -7.54 -2.76 -11.57
CA GLU A 65 -8.94 -3.12 -11.77
C GLU A 65 -9.85 -2.42 -10.76
N HIS A 66 -9.33 -2.12 -9.56
CA HIS A 66 -10.08 -1.40 -8.53
C HIS A 66 -9.91 0.12 -8.62
N GLY A 67 -9.28 0.61 -9.67
CA GLY A 67 -9.13 2.04 -9.91
C GLY A 67 -8.04 2.71 -9.08
N VAL A 68 -7.14 1.95 -8.50
CA VAL A 68 -5.99 2.49 -7.76
C VAL A 68 -4.85 2.77 -8.73
N HIS A 69 -4.42 4.02 -8.78
CA HIS A 69 -3.34 4.44 -9.67
C HIS A 69 -2.01 4.39 -8.92
N LEU A 70 -1.10 3.51 -9.37
CA LEU A 70 0.22 3.37 -8.78
C LEU A 70 1.24 4.24 -9.51
N TYR A 71 2.04 4.97 -8.75
CA TYR A 71 3.17 5.73 -9.29
C TYR A 71 4.34 4.80 -9.60
N ALA A 72 4.59 3.81 -8.74
CA ALA A 72 5.69 2.86 -8.90
C ALA A 72 5.42 1.61 -8.06
N VAL A 73 6.23 0.58 -8.28
CA VAL A 73 6.18 -0.69 -7.56
C VAL A 73 7.57 -1.01 -7.04
N ASN A 74 7.70 -1.12 -5.72
CA ASN A 74 8.95 -1.50 -5.03
C ASN A 74 10.16 -0.62 -5.39
N GLN A 75 9.91 0.58 -5.84
CA GLN A 75 10.95 1.55 -6.13
C GLN A 75 10.36 2.96 -6.15
N ASN A 76 11.20 3.95 -5.95
CA ASN A 76 10.86 5.34 -6.21
C ASN A 76 11.79 5.84 -7.31
N PRO A 77 11.30 5.96 -8.55
CA PRO A 77 12.16 6.34 -9.68
C PRO A 77 12.76 7.74 -9.56
N ASP A 78 12.16 8.58 -8.71
CA ASP A 78 12.64 9.96 -8.56
C ASP A 78 13.89 10.07 -7.67
N GLN A 79 14.17 9.04 -6.86
CA GLN A 79 15.31 9.13 -5.92
C GLN A 79 16.68 8.87 -6.54
N LYS A 80 16.74 8.36 -7.75
CA LYS A 80 18.01 7.97 -8.39
C LYS A 80 19.01 9.13 -8.51
N ASP A 81 18.51 10.36 -8.58
CA ASP A 81 19.35 11.55 -8.77
C ASP A 81 20.02 12.01 -7.48
N TRP A 82 19.60 11.47 -6.32
CA TRP A 82 20.16 11.91 -5.05
C TRP A 82 20.44 10.76 -4.07
N SER A 83 20.13 9.51 -4.43
CA SER A 83 20.44 8.36 -3.57
C SER A 83 20.57 7.09 -4.38
N THR A 84 21.54 6.26 -3.98
CA THR A 84 21.70 4.89 -4.49
C THR A 84 21.27 3.87 -3.43
N SER A 85 20.65 4.33 -2.34
CA SER A 85 20.17 3.45 -1.28
C SER A 85 19.11 2.48 -1.79
N PRO A 86 19.13 1.22 -1.38
CA PRO A 86 18.07 0.28 -1.71
C PRO A 86 16.76 0.60 -0.99
N LYS A 87 16.78 1.45 0.03
CA LYS A 87 15.55 1.84 0.71
C LYS A 87 14.72 2.73 -0.19
N VAL A 88 13.49 2.32 -0.44
CA VAL A 88 12.54 3.11 -1.22
C VAL A 88 12.14 4.34 -0.41
N PHE A 89 12.45 5.54 -0.92
CA PHE A 89 12.07 6.77 -0.24
C PHE A 89 10.56 6.99 -0.28
N SER A 90 10.02 7.37 0.86
CA SER A 90 8.62 7.78 0.97
C SER A 90 8.47 8.71 2.16
N HIS A 91 7.48 9.58 2.12
CA HIS A 91 7.15 10.43 3.26
C HIS A 91 6.43 9.62 4.33
N ILE A 92 5.64 8.63 3.92
CA ILE A 92 4.83 7.80 4.80
C ILE A 92 4.89 6.36 4.29
N TYR A 93 4.95 5.41 5.24
CA TYR A 93 4.90 3.98 4.95
C TYR A 93 3.71 3.39 5.70
N ILE A 94 2.79 2.75 4.98
CA ILE A 94 1.62 2.08 5.57
C ILE A 94 1.82 0.58 5.41
N ASP A 95 1.95 -0.11 6.54
CA ASP A 95 2.27 -1.53 6.57
C ASP A 95 1.73 -2.11 7.89
N ASP A 96 0.99 -3.21 7.81
CA ASP A 96 0.43 -3.87 8.99
C ASP A 96 1.53 -4.38 9.94
N SER A 97 2.73 -4.60 9.42
CA SER A 97 3.89 -5.04 10.22
C SER A 97 4.65 -3.88 10.85
N ALA A 98 4.30 -2.63 10.55
CA ALA A 98 4.98 -1.48 11.12
C ALA A 98 4.54 -1.28 12.58
N PHE A 99 5.51 -1.16 13.50
CA PHE A 99 5.20 -0.90 14.89
C PHE A 99 4.38 0.38 15.03
N GLY A 100 3.25 0.30 15.72
CA GLY A 100 2.37 1.45 15.94
C GLY A 100 1.33 1.69 14.85
N CYS A 101 1.33 0.93 13.76
CA CYS A 101 0.27 1.05 12.77
C CYS A 101 -1.07 0.63 13.37
N PRO A 102 -2.11 1.48 13.28
CA PRO A 102 -3.44 1.11 13.77
C PRO A 102 -3.98 -0.11 13.03
N LEU A 103 -4.43 -1.12 13.78
CA LEU A 103 -4.90 -2.39 13.23
C LEU A 103 -6.32 -2.70 13.71
N ILE A 104 -7.02 -3.50 12.89
CA ILE A 104 -8.31 -4.11 13.23
C ILE A 104 -8.29 -5.57 12.83
N HIS A 105 -9.22 -6.37 13.35
CA HIS A 105 -9.39 -7.76 12.95
C HIS A 105 -10.84 -7.98 12.51
N PRO A 106 -11.16 -7.77 11.24
CA PRO A 106 -12.52 -7.99 10.75
C PRO A 106 -12.91 -9.46 10.86
N SER A 107 -14.21 -9.73 11.05
CA SER A 107 -14.73 -11.08 11.11
C SER A 107 -14.41 -11.83 9.80
N GLY A 108 -13.90 -13.05 9.94
CA GLY A 108 -13.54 -13.89 8.79
C GLY A 108 -12.15 -13.65 8.23
N PHE A 109 -11.43 -12.63 8.71
CA PHE A 109 -10.06 -12.38 8.27
C PHE A 109 -9.07 -13.28 9.00
N GLU A 110 -8.00 -13.68 8.30
CA GLU A 110 -6.95 -14.54 8.85
C GLU A 110 -6.18 -13.85 9.97
N ARG A 111 -5.91 -12.55 9.82
CA ARG A 111 -5.10 -11.77 10.76
C ARG A 111 -5.65 -10.36 10.90
N GLN A 112 -5.05 -9.64 11.84
CA GLN A 112 -5.25 -8.20 11.91
C GLN A 112 -4.75 -7.56 10.62
N CYS A 113 -5.37 -6.46 10.25
CA CYS A 113 -5.04 -5.69 9.06
C CYS A 113 -5.10 -4.20 9.39
N VAL A 114 -4.63 -3.36 8.48
CA VAL A 114 -4.60 -1.92 8.71
C VAL A 114 -6.00 -1.36 8.91
N ASN A 115 -6.14 -0.52 9.94
CA ASN A 115 -7.37 0.18 10.25
C ASN A 115 -7.47 1.45 9.40
N TRP A 116 -8.07 1.33 8.22
CA TRP A 116 -8.19 2.44 7.28
C TRP A 116 -9.16 3.52 7.74
N ALA A 117 -10.12 3.19 8.61
CA ALA A 117 -11.01 4.19 9.19
C ALA A 117 -10.22 5.22 10.01
N HIS A 118 -9.08 4.81 10.57
CA HIS A 118 -8.18 5.70 11.29
C HIS A 118 -7.09 6.27 10.38
N VAL A 119 -6.39 5.40 9.65
CA VAL A 119 -5.23 5.79 8.83
C VAL A 119 -5.63 6.69 7.67
N GLY A 120 -6.75 6.38 7.01
CA GLY A 120 -7.19 7.12 5.84
C GLY A 120 -7.33 8.62 6.07
N PRO A 121 -8.20 9.05 7.00
CA PRO A 121 -8.36 10.47 7.27
C PRO A 121 -7.13 11.12 7.90
N ALA A 122 -6.36 10.39 8.70
CA ALA A 122 -5.14 10.93 9.31
C ALA A 122 -4.11 11.30 8.23
N VAL A 123 -3.92 10.43 7.25
CA VAL A 123 -2.99 10.70 6.14
C VAL A 123 -3.53 11.81 5.24
N GLU A 124 -4.84 11.89 5.03
CA GLU A 124 -5.44 12.99 4.27
C GLU A 124 -5.04 14.34 4.87
N VAL A 125 -5.10 14.48 6.19
CA VAL A 125 -4.68 15.71 6.86
C VAL A 125 -3.22 16.03 6.54
N LEU A 126 -2.34 15.02 6.55
CA LEU A 126 -0.92 15.23 6.24
C LEU A 126 -0.73 15.66 4.78
N ILE A 127 -1.47 15.09 3.85
CA ILE A 127 -1.41 15.49 2.43
C ILE A 127 -1.84 16.95 2.29
N LEU A 128 -2.96 17.32 2.91
CA LEU A 128 -3.54 18.66 2.81
C LEU A 128 -2.69 19.72 3.50
N THR A 129 -1.89 19.36 4.50
CA THR A 129 -1.03 20.30 5.21
C THR A 129 0.37 20.41 4.60
N GLU A 130 0.55 19.90 3.40
CA GLU A 130 1.78 20.11 2.63
C GLU A 130 3.04 19.52 3.26
N ARG A 131 2.92 18.31 3.75
CA ARG A 131 4.11 17.61 4.21
C ARG A 131 5.09 17.33 3.07
N GLY A 132 4.56 17.18 1.90
CA GLY A 132 5.36 16.82 0.76
C GLY A 132 5.61 17.91 -0.22
#